data_5100960e4ec7b3d36f96f53c13f15314
#
_entry.id   5100960e4ec7b3d36f96f53c13f15314
#
_cell.length_a   1.000
_cell.length_b   1.000
_cell.length_c   1.000
_cell.angle_alpha   90.00
_cell.angle_beta   90.00
_cell.angle_gamma   90.00
#
_symmetry.space_group_name_H-M   'P 1'
#
loop_
_entity.id
_entity.type
_entity.pdbx_description
1 polymer ?
#
loop_
_entity_poly.entity_id
_entity_poly.type
_entity_poly.pdbx_seq_one_letter_code
_entity_poly.pdbx_strand_id
1 'polypeptide(L)'
;MAYMRLGDLLIAAGAITQEQLEEALTIQKQKKERLGDVLIESNIITERQLIEALQMQLGVDFIDLTAISIPLELAKFVPRAIAKKYNVVPVKLVKDELFVAMSDPLNFVAQEEIKAASHKRVVPMISTRRATEQAIGTLYGSEGTARAIEEMKREVGTSTPDIVPVQMNQTDAGNASAA
;
A
#
# COMPACT_ATOMS: atom_id res chain seq x y z
N MET A 1 -3.53 5.24 -27.96
CA MET A 1 -4.67 5.09 -27.04
C MET A 1 -4.88 6.39 -26.28
N ALA A 2 -6.11 6.83 -26.22
CA ALA A 2 -6.42 8.00 -25.40
C ALA A 2 -6.49 7.56 -23.94
N TYR A 3 -5.77 8.26 -23.10
CA TYR A 3 -5.86 8.01 -21.66
C TYR A 3 -7.16 8.62 -21.16
N MET A 4 -8.08 7.78 -20.72
CA MET A 4 -9.32 8.24 -20.12
C MET A 4 -9.03 8.67 -18.68
N ARG A 5 -9.45 9.86 -18.33
CA ARG A 5 -9.28 10.36 -16.95
C ARG A 5 -10.31 9.69 -16.05
N LEU A 6 -9.97 9.56 -14.77
CA LEU A 6 -10.87 8.92 -13.81
C LEU A 6 -12.27 9.57 -13.82
N GLY A 7 -12.34 10.90 -13.87
CA GLY A 7 -13.61 11.60 -13.91
C GLY A 7 -14.46 11.23 -15.12
N ASP A 8 -13.86 11.20 -16.30
CA ASP A 8 -14.55 10.85 -17.54
C ASP A 8 -15.04 9.41 -17.50
N LEU A 9 -14.24 8.54 -16.93
CA LEU A 9 -14.55 7.13 -16.77
C LEU A 9 -15.76 6.93 -15.86
N LEU A 10 -15.82 7.67 -14.75
CA LEU A 10 -16.92 7.60 -13.81
C LEU A 10 -18.22 8.16 -14.39
N ILE A 11 -18.13 9.20 -15.21
CA ILE A 11 -19.29 9.73 -15.93
C ILE A 11 -19.78 8.70 -16.94
N ALA A 12 -18.87 8.10 -17.70
CA ALA A 12 -19.22 7.05 -18.67
C ALA A 12 -19.89 5.85 -18.00
N ALA A 13 -19.48 5.52 -16.81
CA ALA A 13 -20.08 4.43 -16.02
C ALA A 13 -21.40 4.83 -15.37
N GLY A 14 -21.79 6.10 -15.44
CA GLY A 14 -23.00 6.59 -14.78
C GLY A 14 -22.88 6.71 -13.29
N ALA A 15 -21.67 6.65 -12.75
CA ALA A 15 -21.43 6.70 -11.30
C ALA A 15 -21.53 8.12 -10.75
N ILE A 16 -21.16 9.13 -11.54
CA ILE A 16 -21.24 10.54 -11.18
C ILE A 16 -21.77 11.37 -12.34
N THR A 17 -22.22 12.59 -12.03
CA THR A 17 -22.63 13.56 -13.04
C THR A 17 -21.49 14.52 -13.34
N GLN A 18 -21.62 15.27 -14.44
CA GLN A 18 -20.65 16.31 -14.79
C GLN A 18 -20.52 17.36 -13.68
N GLU A 19 -21.65 17.75 -13.10
CA GLU A 19 -21.67 18.73 -12.00
C GLU A 19 -20.92 18.23 -10.77
N GLN A 20 -21.14 16.95 -10.40
CA GLN A 20 -20.44 16.31 -9.28
C GLN A 20 -18.94 16.23 -9.53
N LEU A 21 -18.54 15.97 -10.77
CA LEU A 21 -17.13 15.98 -11.15
C LEU A 21 -16.50 17.35 -10.98
N GLU A 22 -17.16 18.39 -11.45
CA GLU A 22 -16.66 19.77 -11.34
C GLU A 22 -16.51 20.20 -9.88
N GLU A 23 -17.48 19.84 -9.04
CA GLU A 23 -17.40 20.09 -7.61
C GLU A 23 -16.21 19.38 -6.98
N ALA A 24 -16.04 18.10 -7.28
CA ALA A 24 -14.95 17.32 -6.78
C ALA A 24 -13.58 17.84 -7.24
N LEU A 25 -13.47 18.28 -8.48
CA LEU A 25 -12.23 18.87 -9.01
C LEU A 25 -11.87 20.17 -8.29
N THR A 26 -12.87 20.98 -7.93
CA THR A 26 -12.67 22.20 -7.16
C THR A 26 -12.10 21.87 -5.77
N ILE A 27 -12.68 20.88 -5.11
CA ILE A 27 -12.20 20.43 -3.80
C ILE A 27 -10.80 19.84 -3.91
N GLN A 28 -10.54 19.06 -4.95
CA GLN A 28 -9.25 18.45 -5.20
C GLN A 28 -8.13 19.50 -5.29
N LYS A 29 -8.38 20.59 -6.00
CA LYS A 29 -7.40 21.67 -6.14
C LYS A 29 -7.05 22.31 -4.80
N GLN A 30 -8.03 22.40 -3.90
CA GLN A 30 -7.83 22.99 -2.58
C GLN A 30 -7.09 22.03 -1.65
N LYS A 31 -7.49 20.77 -1.64
CA LYS A 31 -6.93 19.77 -0.72
C LYS A 31 -5.69 19.05 -1.23
N LYS A 32 -5.46 19.09 -2.51
CA LYS A 32 -4.35 18.37 -3.17
C LYS A 32 -4.42 16.85 -2.96
N GLU A 33 -5.62 16.35 -2.89
CA GLU A 33 -5.89 14.91 -2.75
C GLU A 33 -6.19 14.27 -4.11
N ARG A 34 -6.32 12.96 -4.14
CA ARG A 34 -6.70 12.26 -5.37
C ARG A 34 -8.20 12.44 -5.60
N LEU A 35 -8.59 12.50 -6.86
CA LEU A 35 -10.00 12.68 -7.23
C LEU A 35 -10.90 11.59 -6.62
N GLY A 36 -10.45 10.33 -6.66
CA GLY A 36 -11.21 9.22 -6.07
C GLY A 36 -11.44 9.40 -4.59
N ASP A 37 -10.42 9.84 -3.86
CA ASP A 37 -10.53 10.07 -2.41
C ASP A 37 -11.52 11.20 -2.11
N VAL A 38 -11.44 12.30 -2.89
CA VAL A 38 -12.35 13.44 -2.74
C VAL A 38 -13.80 13.02 -2.98
N LEU A 39 -14.06 12.23 -4.01
CA LEU A 39 -15.40 11.75 -4.34
C LEU A 39 -15.98 10.89 -3.22
N ILE A 40 -15.16 10.04 -2.62
CA ILE A 40 -15.58 9.16 -1.52
C ILE A 40 -15.81 9.99 -0.25
N GLU A 41 -14.89 10.87 0.11
CA GLU A 41 -15.01 11.72 1.30
C GLU A 41 -16.22 12.67 1.24
N SER A 42 -16.52 13.15 0.04
CA SER A 42 -17.67 14.03 -0.18
C SER A 42 -18.99 13.27 -0.30
N ASN A 43 -18.98 11.96 -0.11
CA ASN A 43 -20.14 11.08 -0.22
C ASN A 43 -20.84 11.15 -1.58
N ILE A 44 -20.12 11.51 -2.62
CA ILE A 44 -20.63 11.52 -3.99
C ILE A 44 -20.76 10.11 -4.51
N ILE A 45 -19.73 9.27 -4.21
CA ILE A 45 -19.76 7.84 -4.51
C ILE A 45 -19.18 7.06 -3.33
N THR A 46 -19.50 5.76 -3.28
CA THR A 46 -18.87 4.86 -2.33
C THR A 46 -17.62 4.25 -2.95
N GLU A 47 -16.73 3.75 -2.11
CA GLU A 47 -15.53 3.04 -2.57
C GLU A 47 -15.90 1.87 -3.46
N ARG A 48 -16.96 1.15 -3.11
CA ARG A 48 -17.46 0.04 -3.91
C ARG A 48 -17.89 0.47 -5.31
N GLN A 49 -18.64 1.57 -5.40
CA GLN A 49 -19.07 2.11 -6.69
C GLN A 49 -17.88 2.52 -7.56
N LEU A 50 -16.86 3.09 -6.95
CA LEU A 50 -15.63 3.46 -7.65
C LEU A 50 -14.95 2.20 -8.22
N ILE A 51 -14.81 1.16 -7.41
CA ILE A 51 -14.22 -0.11 -7.84
C ILE A 51 -15.01 -0.75 -8.97
N GLU A 52 -16.33 -0.82 -8.84
CA GLU A 52 -17.20 -1.39 -9.87
C GLU A 52 -17.08 -0.64 -11.20
N ALA A 53 -17.06 0.69 -11.14
CA ALA A 53 -16.89 1.51 -12.35
C ALA A 53 -15.55 1.25 -13.04
N LEU A 54 -14.47 1.16 -12.25
CA LEU A 54 -13.14 0.86 -12.78
C LEU A 54 -13.07 -0.52 -13.40
N GLN A 55 -13.66 -1.52 -12.77
CA GLN A 55 -13.71 -2.87 -13.31
C GLN A 55 -14.45 -2.91 -14.66
N MET A 56 -15.60 -2.26 -14.74
CA MET A 56 -16.40 -2.23 -15.96
C MET A 56 -15.70 -1.52 -17.10
N GLN A 57 -15.09 -0.40 -16.84
CA GLN A 57 -14.50 0.46 -17.87
C GLN A 57 -13.10 0.02 -18.30
N LEU A 58 -12.32 -0.52 -17.38
CA LEU A 58 -10.93 -0.91 -17.65
C LEU A 58 -10.74 -2.41 -17.86
N GLY A 59 -11.73 -3.21 -17.48
CA GLY A 59 -11.59 -4.66 -17.53
C GLY A 59 -10.53 -5.18 -16.56
N VAL A 60 -10.29 -4.47 -15.46
CA VAL A 60 -9.30 -4.85 -14.45
C VAL A 60 -10.00 -5.56 -13.31
N ASP A 61 -9.43 -6.69 -12.85
CA ASP A 61 -10.02 -7.47 -11.77
C ASP A 61 -9.81 -6.84 -10.41
N PHE A 62 -10.78 -7.01 -9.54
CA PHE A 62 -10.66 -6.64 -8.13
C PHE A 62 -10.03 -7.78 -7.35
N ILE A 63 -9.16 -7.47 -6.41
CA ILE A 63 -8.58 -8.44 -5.49
C ILE A 63 -8.77 -7.99 -4.04
N ASP A 64 -9.26 -8.91 -3.22
CA ASP A 64 -9.39 -8.67 -1.79
C ASP A 64 -8.09 -9.08 -1.09
N LEU A 65 -7.28 -8.11 -0.76
CA LEU A 65 -5.99 -8.35 -0.12
C LEU A 65 -6.11 -8.90 1.31
N THR A 66 -7.28 -8.77 1.91
CA THR A 66 -7.51 -9.34 3.25
C THR A 66 -7.76 -10.84 3.21
N ALA A 67 -8.16 -11.35 2.06
CA ALA A 67 -8.47 -12.77 1.88
C ALA A 67 -7.29 -13.61 1.39
N ILE A 68 -6.16 -12.98 1.05
CA ILE A 68 -5.00 -13.67 0.52
C ILE A 68 -3.77 -13.41 1.36
N SER A 69 -2.78 -14.28 1.20
CA SER A 69 -1.46 -14.12 1.81
C SER A 69 -0.44 -13.88 0.70
N ILE A 70 0.30 -12.79 0.80
CA ILE A 70 1.29 -12.43 -0.22
C ILE A 70 2.63 -13.04 0.15
N PRO A 71 3.26 -13.83 -0.76
CA PRO A 71 4.59 -14.37 -0.50
C PRO A 71 5.62 -13.26 -0.28
N LEU A 72 6.40 -13.35 0.78
CA LEU A 72 7.40 -12.32 1.13
C LEU A 72 8.45 -12.13 0.03
N GLU A 73 8.73 -13.17 -0.73
CA GLU A 73 9.69 -13.12 -1.84
C GLU A 73 9.29 -12.15 -2.95
N LEU A 74 8.00 -11.81 -3.05
CA LEU A 74 7.53 -10.87 -4.07
C LEU A 74 7.96 -9.43 -3.77
N ALA A 75 8.32 -9.13 -2.54
CA ALA A 75 8.78 -7.79 -2.15
C ALA A 75 10.01 -7.33 -2.97
N LYS A 76 10.80 -8.25 -3.46
CA LYS A 76 11.99 -7.91 -4.27
C LYS A 76 11.64 -7.32 -5.63
N PHE A 77 10.46 -7.59 -6.16
CA PHE A 77 10.03 -7.09 -7.48
C PHE A 77 9.52 -5.66 -7.43
N VAL A 78 8.98 -5.24 -6.28
CA VAL A 78 8.48 -3.88 -6.10
C VAL A 78 9.19 -3.27 -4.89
N PRO A 79 10.15 -2.37 -5.10
CA PRO A 79 10.84 -1.72 -4.00
C PRO A 79 9.86 -1.01 -3.05
N ARG A 80 10.16 -1.04 -1.77
CA ARG A 80 9.34 -0.41 -0.74
C ARG A 80 9.00 1.06 -1.06
N ALA A 81 9.97 1.80 -1.61
CA ALA A 81 9.78 3.19 -1.99
C ALA A 81 8.67 3.36 -3.03
N ILE A 82 8.65 2.48 -4.03
CA ILE A 82 7.62 2.48 -5.07
C ILE A 82 6.27 2.06 -4.49
N ALA A 83 6.27 1.01 -3.65
CA ALA A 83 5.05 0.52 -3.02
C ALA A 83 4.37 1.62 -2.20
N LYS A 84 5.12 2.33 -1.39
CA LYS A 84 4.60 3.43 -0.56
C LYS A 84 4.22 4.66 -1.36
N LYS A 85 5.03 5.01 -2.35
CA LYS A 85 4.80 6.20 -3.16
C LYS A 85 3.48 6.13 -3.94
N TYR A 86 3.22 4.97 -4.52
CA TYR A 86 2.06 4.77 -5.40
C TYR A 86 0.94 3.95 -4.78
N ASN A 87 1.12 3.49 -3.57
CA ASN A 87 0.17 2.63 -2.87
C ASN A 87 -0.14 1.37 -3.69
N VAL A 88 0.90 0.61 -3.98
CA VAL A 88 0.85 -0.61 -4.79
C VAL A 88 1.56 -1.74 -4.07
N VAL A 89 1.12 -2.98 -4.32
CA VAL A 89 1.74 -4.16 -3.70
C VAL A 89 1.70 -5.33 -4.68
N PRO A 90 2.79 -6.11 -4.83
CA PRO A 90 2.76 -7.30 -5.67
C PRO A 90 1.96 -8.39 -4.98
N VAL A 91 1.14 -9.12 -5.74
CA VAL A 91 0.27 -10.16 -5.17
C VAL A 91 0.60 -11.55 -5.64
N LYS A 92 1.04 -11.71 -6.87
CA LYS A 92 1.48 -13.00 -7.40
C LYS A 92 2.33 -12.81 -8.65
N LEU A 93 3.13 -13.81 -8.94
CA LEU A 93 3.92 -13.88 -10.16
C LEU A 93 3.56 -15.17 -10.91
N VAL A 94 3.13 -15.03 -12.14
CA VAL A 94 2.82 -16.18 -13.01
C VAL A 94 3.64 -16.02 -14.28
N LYS A 95 4.64 -16.87 -14.46
CA LYS A 95 5.60 -16.76 -15.55
C LYS A 95 6.31 -15.40 -15.51
N ASP A 96 6.14 -14.58 -16.53
CA ASP A 96 6.71 -13.22 -16.58
C ASP A 96 5.71 -12.13 -16.27
N GLU A 97 4.53 -12.49 -15.76
CA GLU A 97 3.50 -11.54 -15.41
C GLU A 97 3.44 -11.34 -13.90
N LEU A 98 3.74 -10.12 -13.47
CA LEU A 98 3.64 -9.72 -12.08
C LEU A 98 2.29 -9.04 -11.86
N PHE A 99 1.45 -9.66 -11.07
CA PHE A 99 0.15 -9.10 -10.70
C PHE A 99 0.33 -8.15 -9.53
N VAL A 100 -0.10 -6.92 -9.70
CA VAL A 100 0.09 -5.85 -8.73
C VAL A 100 -1.25 -5.25 -8.34
N ALA A 101 -1.55 -5.27 -7.03
CA ALA A 101 -2.74 -4.61 -6.51
C ALA A 101 -2.47 -3.11 -6.38
N MET A 102 -3.37 -2.31 -6.89
CA MET A 102 -3.25 -0.85 -6.93
C MET A 102 -4.57 -0.22 -6.50
N SER A 103 -4.49 0.86 -5.75
CA SER A 103 -5.68 1.65 -5.46
C SER A 103 -6.08 2.54 -6.65
N ASP A 104 -5.14 2.83 -7.53
CA ASP A 104 -5.37 3.61 -8.73
C ASP A 104 -4.77 2.90 -9.95
N PRO A 105 -5.56 2.05 -10.65
CA PRO A 105 -5.06 1.30 -11.80
C PRO A 105 -4.80 2.18 -13.03
N LEU A 106 -5.20 3.45 -13.00
CA LEU A 106 -4.90 4.42 -14.06
C LEU A 106 -3.52 5.06 -13.91
N ASN A 107 -2.82 4.77 -12.83
CA ASN A 107 -1.48 5.30 -12.62
C ASN A 107 -0.45 4.53 -13.44
N PHE A 108 -0.31 4.92 -14.69
CA PHE A 108 0.61 4.27 -15.62
C PHE A 108 2.08 4.52 -15.27
N VAL A 109 2.37 5.64 -14.61
CA VAL A 109 3.72 5.94 -14.14
C VAL A 109 4.18 4.89 -13.13
N ALA A 110 3.29 4.53 -12.19
CA ALA A 110 3.57 3.47 -11.23
C ALA A 110 3.83 2.14 -11.92
N GLN A 111 3.00 1.79 -12.90
CA GLN A 111 3.16 0.55 -13.66
C GLN A 111 4.49 0.50 -14.41
N GLU A 112 4.89 1.59 -15.02
CA GLU A 112 6.18 1.66 -15.73
C GLU A 112 7.37 1.56 -14.78
N GLU A 113 7.31 2.21 -13.62
CA GLU A 113 8.37 2.10 -12.61
C GLU A 113 8.49 0.67 -12.06
N ILE A 114 7.35 0.01 -11.84
CA ILE A 114 7.35 -1.39 -11.39
C ILE A 114 7.92 -2.29 -12.47
N LYS A 115 7.54 -2.07 -13.71
CA LYS A 115 8.06 -2.82 -14.86
C LYS A 115 9.59 -2.67 -14.97
N ALA A 116 10.08 -1.46 -14.83
CA ALA A 116 11.51 -1.18 -14.86
C ALA A 116 12.26 -1.85 -13.71
N ALA A 117 11.69 -1.85 -12.52
CA ALA A 117 12.31 -2.43 -11.33
C ALA A 117 12.27 -3.97 -11.33
N SER A 118 11.16 -4.55 -11.77
CA SER A 118 10.94 -5.99 -11.72
C SER A 118 11.41 -6.74 -12.96
N HIS A 119 11.51 -6.05 -14.09
CA HIS A 119 11.74 -6.65 -15.42
C HIS A 119 10.64 -7.66 -15.78
N LYS A 120 9.43 -7.44 -15.26
CA LYS A 120 8.28 -8.29 -15.49
C LYS A 120 7.16 -7.48 -16.12
N ARG A 121 6.26 -8.18 -16.80
CA ARG A 121 5.05 -7.56 -17.32
C ARG A 121 4.11 -7.29 -16.15
N VAL A 122 3.66 -6.06 -16.01
CA VAL A 122 2.77 -5.67 -14.92
C VAL A 122 1.32 -5.88 -15.33
N VAL A 123 0.58 -6.63 -14.52
CA VAL A 123 -0.87 -6.82 -14.67
C VAL A 123 -1.53 -6.14 -13.48
N PRO A 124 -2.15 -4.97 -13.67
CA PRO A 124 -2.78 -4.27 -12.56
C PRO A 124 -4.06 -4.94 -12.10
N MET A 125 -4.31 -4.90 -10.80
CA MET A 125 -5.55 -5.33 -10.18
C MET A 125 -6.03 -4.22 -9.26
N ILE A 126 -7.33 -4.08 -9.08
CA ILE A 126 -7.89 -3.03 -8.24
C ILE A 126 -7.99 -3.54 -6.80
N SER A 127 -7.56 -2.73 -5.85
CA SER A 127 -7.74 -2.97 -4.43
C SER A 127 -8.14 -1.67 -3.75
N THR A 128 -8.72 -1.79 -2.56
CA THR A 128 -9.02 -0.59 -1.77
C THR A 128 -7.71 0.01 -1.27
N ARG A 129 -7.68 1.32 -1.12
CA ARG A 129 -6.51 2.02 -0.61
C ARG A 129 -6.10 1.48 0.76
N ARG A 130 -7.06 1.31 1.63
CA ARG A 130 -6.83 0.80 2.99
C ARG A 130 -6.23 -0.60 2.99
N ALA A 131 -6.78 -1.50 2.20
CA ALA A 131 -6.28 -2.87 2.11
C ALA A 131 -4.85 -2.89 1.54
N THR A 132 -4.57 -2.04 0.55
CA THR A 132 -3.24 -1.93 -0.03
C THR A 132 -2.24 -1.40 0.99
N GLU A 133 -2.59 -0.37 1.75
CA GLU A 133 -1.73 0.18 2.81
C GLU A 133 -1.42 -0.86 3.87
N GLN A 134 -2.41 -1.64 4.29
CA GLN A 134 -2.22 -2.72 5.25
C GLN A 134 -1.32 -3.81 4.69
N ALA A 135 -1.50 -4.18 3.44
CA ALA A 135 -0.67 -5.19 2.78
C ALA A 135 0.79 -4.73 2.66
N ILE A 136 1.00 -3.46 2.34
CA ILE A 136 2.34 -2.86 2.29
C ILE A 136 2.99 -2.93 3.68
N GLY A 137 2.24 -2.57 4.71
CA GLY A 137 2.72 -2.64 6.09
C GLY A 137 3.12 -4.06 6.50
N THR A 138 2.35 -5.04 6.10
CA THR A 138 2.62 -6.45 6.39
C THR A 138 3.82 -6.96 5.61
N LEU A 139 3.86 -6.71 4.31
CA LEU A 139 4.90 -7.24 3.43
C LEU A 139 6.27 -6.59 3.67
N TYR A 140 6.32 -5.26 3.70
CA TYR A 140 7.58 -4.51 3.85
C TYR A 140 7.91 -4.20 5.30
N GLY A 141 6.91 -4.18 6.16
CA GLY A 141 7.10 -4.00 7.60
C GLY A 141 7.87 -5.16 8.22
N SER A 142 7.54 -6.38 7.84
CA SER A 142 8.26 -7.58 8.28
C SER A 142 9.73 -7.52 7.91
N GLU A 143 10.02 -7.12 6.70
CA GLU A 143 11.39 -6.99 6.21
C GLU A 143 12.16 -5.93 7.00
N GLY A 144 11.53 -4.79 7.21
CA GLY A 144 12.13 -3.72 8.01
C GLY A 144 12.38 -4.14 9.44
N THR A 145 11.46 -4.86 10.03
CA THR A 145 11.58 -5.38 11.38
C THR A 145 12.72 -6.39 11.47
N ALA A 146 12.83 -7.28 10.52
CA ALA A 146 13.89 -8.28 10.48
C ALA A 146 15.28 -7.61 10.41
N ARG A 147 15.42 -6.58 9.58
CA ARG A 147 16.67 -5.82 9.49
C ARG A 147 16.99 -5.10 10.79
N ALA A 148 16.00 -4.47 11.39
CA ALA A 148 16.18 -3.78 12.66
C ALA A 148 16.62 -4.75 13.76
N ILE A 149 16.04 -5.92 13.80
CA ILE A 149 16.41 -6.96 14.76
C ILE A 149 17.85 -7.43 14.50
N GLU A 150 18.24 -7.63 13.27
CA GLU A 150 19.62 -8.02 12.93
C GLU A 150 20.64 -6.95 13.34
N GLU A 151 20.34 -5.69 13.07
CA GLU A 151 21.19 -4.57 13.48
C GLU A 151 21.32 -4.50 14.99
N MET A 152 20.21 -4.64 15.69
CA MET A 152 20.21 -4.66 17.16
C MET A 152 21.03 -5.84 17.71
N LYS A 153 20.92 -7.00 17.10
CA LYS A 153 21.69 -8.17 17.52
C LYS A 153 23.20 -7.93 17.31
N ARG A 154 23.59 -7.27 16.23
CA ARG A 154 25.00 -6.94 15.97
C ARG A 154 25.53 -6.00 17.03
N GLU A 155 24.78 -4.95 17.36
CA GLU A 155 25.18 -3.99 18.36
C GLU A 155 25.28 -4.63 19.74
N VAL A 156 24.28 -5.41 20.12
CA VAL A 156 24.27 -6.10 21.40
C VAL A 156 25.38 -7.14 21.47
N GLY A 157 25.70 -7.75 20.35
CA GLY A 157 26.79 -8.72 20.30
C GLY A 157 28.16 -8.16 20.59
N THR A 158 28.30 -6.87 20.40
CA THR A 158 29.57 -6.18 20.69
C THR A 158 29.59 -5.58 22.06
N SER A 159 28.45 -5.36 22.67
CA SER A 159 28.41 -4.76 23.98
C SER A 159 27.88 -5.69 24.98
N THR A 160 28.01 -6.62 25.24
CA THR A 160 27.69 -7.45 26.24
C THR A 160 27.08 -7.07 27.26
N PRO A 161 26.86 -7.32 27.76
CA PRO A 161 26.21 -7.39 28.58
C PRO A 161 25.67 -6.89 29.40
N ASP A 162 25.61 -6.62 29.65
CA ASP A 162 25.24 -6.15 30.49
C ASP A 162 24.21 -5.86 30.84
N ILE A 163 23.89 -5.97 30.71
CA ILE A 163 22.97 -5.55 31.04
C ILE A 163 22.12 -5.92 31.71
N VAL A 164 22.11 -6.44 31.54
CA VAL A 164 21.28 -6.82 32.07
C VAL A 164 20.97 -6.55 33.18
N PRO A 165 21.26 -6.34 33.37
CA PRO A 165 21.07 -6.23 34.32
C PRO A 165 20.30 -6.02 35.07
N VAL A 166 20.28 -6.41 34.88
CA VAL A 166 19.60 -6.43 35.48
C VAL A 166 19.46 -6.19 36.59
N GLN A 167 19.99 -6.18 36.65
CA GLN A 167 20.06 -6.06 37.65
C GLN A 167 19.41 -5.47 38.36
N MET A 168 19.13 -5.16 38.06
CA MET A 168 18.60 -4.52 38.74
C MET A 168 17.89 -4.82 39.60
N ASN A 169 17.74 -5.38 39.34
CA ASN A 169 17.04 -5.71 40.13
C ASN A 169 17.23 -5.78 41.33
N GLN A 170 17.81 -5.82 41.30
CA GLN A 170 17.98 -6.06 42.33
C GLN A 170 17.89 -5.35 43.22
N THR A 171 17.95 -4.94 42.97
CA THR A 171 17.96 -4.31 43.79
C THR A 171 17.19 -4.00 44.53
N ASP A 172 16.66 -4.04 43.96
CA ASP A 172 15.85 -3.81 44.68
C ASP A 172 15.65 -4.33 45.68
N ALA A 173 15.76 -4.96 45.17
CA ALA A 173 15.55 -5.74 46.02
C ALA A 173 16.05 -5.42 47.11
N GLY A 174 16.72 -5.16 46.90
CA GLY A 174 17.26 -5.00 47.92
C GLY A 174 16.76 -4.25 48.84
N ASN A 175 16.48 -3.76 48.53
CA ASN A 175 16.17 -3.14 49.41
C ASN A 175 15.50 -3.34 50.30
N ALA A 176 15.08 -3.78 49.76
CA ALA A 176 14.30 -4.10 50.57
C ALA A 176 14.71 -4.41 51.68
N SER A 177 15.18 -4.76 51.68
CA SER A 177 15.50 -5.13 52.68
C SER A 177 15.59 -4.57 53.68
N ALA A 178 15.59 -3.98 53.47
CA ALA A 178 15.69 -3.39 54.36
C ALA A 178 15.11 -3.58 55.34
N ALA A 179 14.63 -3.85 55.24
CA ALA A 179 14.02 -3.83 56.27
C ALA A 179 13.92 -4.39 57.18
#